data_3e012be64eba7852cba91c7de42c30a8
#
_entry.id   3e012be64eba7852cba91c7de42c30a8
#
_cell.length_a   1.000
_cell.length_b   1.000
_cell.length_c   1.000
_cell.angle_alpha   90.00
_cell.angle_beta   90.00
_cell.angle_gamma   90.00
#
_symmetry.space_group_name_H-M   'P 1'
#
loop_
_entity.id
_entity.type
_entity.pdbx_description
1 polymer ?
#
loop_
_entity_poly.entity_id
_entity_poly.type
_entity_poly.pdbx_seq_one_letter_code
_entity_poly.pdbx_strand_id
1 'polypeptide(L)'
;GITLAPQTQARILKQMSQFLDWCVGEGELEANPWEALKVKDRPEVHPHGVLTDEQVSVLLAAKDRVLHSALLFGLLTGMRSGEICGLMAEDVTAKGNLGRFISIKPNAVRLLKSKAAEREVPLHGVLEQLLDTALPRAGRLFPYLTVDKVVKRYAYLRRLHPELHGTVFHSTRKWFITQCERTGVPEHFTASLVGHHSARSANKLTYGLYSAGISDAQKREIVEGIRLPVG
;
A
#
# COMPACT_ATOMS: atom_id res chain seq x y z
N GLY A 1 -23.35 -20.51 19.41
CA GLY A 1 -23.34 -19.12 18.98
C GLY A 1 -22.02 -18.79 18.33
N ILE A 2 -22.03 -17.98 17.27
CA ILE A 2 -20.79 -17.51 16.61
C ILE A 2 -20.19 -16.43 17.47
N THR A 3 -19.08 -16.71 18.13
CA THR A 3 -18.33 -15.69 18.89
C THR A 3 -17.40 -14.96 17.93
N LEU A 4 -17.61 -13.65 17.75
CA LEU A 4 -16.75 -12.81 16.93
C LEU A 4 -15.35 -12.68 17.56
N ALA A 5 -14.31 -12.66 16.71
CA ALA A 5 -12.96 -12.39 17.20
C ALA A 5 -12.90 -11.05 17.94
N PRO A 6 -12.16 -10.94 19.07
CA PRO A 6 -12.10 -9.73 19.91
C PRO A 6 -11.77 -8.44 19.13
N GLN A 7 -10.91 -8.55 18.12
CA GLN A 7 -10.56 -7.44 17.23
C GLN A 7 -11.76 -6.94 16.40
N THR A 8 -12.62 -7.87 15.96
CA THR A 8 -13.85 -7.55 15.24
C THR A 8 -14.86 -6.90 16.18
N GLN A 9 -14.99 -7.42 17.40
CA GLN A 9 -15.83 -6.83 18.44
C GLN A 9 -15.39 -5.39 18.76
N ALA A 10 -14.09 -5.16 18.96
CA ALA A 10 -13.54 -3.82 19.23
C ALA A 10 -13.81 -2.84 18.07
N ARG A 11 -13.71 -3.30 16.83
CA ARG A 11 -14.03 -2.49 15.65
C ARG A 11 -15.50 -2.12 15.58
N ILE A 12 -16.39 -3.08 15.80
CA ILE A 12 -17.84 -2.86 15.82
C ILE A 12 -18.21 -1.87 16.93
N LEU A 13 -17.72 -2.09 18.15
CA LEU A 13 -17.96 -1.18 19.27
C LEU A 13 -17.50 0.24 18.96
N LYS A 14 -16.30 0.40 18.39
CA LYS A 14 -15.80 1.72 18.02
C LYS A 14 -16.68 2.40 16.97
N GLN A 15 -17.11 1.67 15.93
CA GLN A 15 -17.98 2.24 14.89
C GLN A 15 -19.36 2.62 15.42
N MET A 16 -19.94 1.78 16.27
CA MET A 16 -21.22 2.08 16.91
C MET A 16 -21.12 3.25 17.88
N SER A 17 -20.05 3.31 18.69
CA SER A 17 -19.82 4.47 19.57
C SER A 17 -19.70 5.76 18.77
N GLN A 18 -18.95 5.78 17.66
CA GLN A 18 -18.85 6.95 16.78
C GLN A 18 -20.19 7.37 16.18
N PHE A 19 -21.05 6.41 15.82
CA PHE A 19 -22.40 6.70 15.35
C PHE A 19 -23.26 7.32 16.47
N LEU A 20 -23.21 6.75 17.67
CA LEU A 20 -23.94 7.28 18.81
C LEU A 20 -23.43 8.67 19.25
N ASP A 21 -22.11 8.91 19.18
CA ASP A 21 -21.54 10.24 19.44
C ASP A 21 -22.04 11.26 18.40
N TRP A 22 -22.18 10.85 17.14
CA TRP A 22 -22.80 11.68 16.10
C TRP A 22 -24.28 11.98 16.43
N CYS A 23 -25.07 10.97 16.86
CA CYS A 23 -26.45 11.17 17.28
C CYS A 23 -26.58 12.16 18.46
N VAL A 24 -25.63 12.13 19.39
CA VAL A 24 -25.56 13.13 20.47
C VAL A 24 -25.27 14.52 19.91
N GLY A 25 -24.33 14.62 18.95
CA GLY A 25 -24.02 15.88 18.29
C GLY A 25 -25.19 16.50 17.51
N GLU A 26 -26.05 15.66 16.92
CA GLU A 26 -27.28 16.08 16.21
C GLU A 26 -28.47 16.34 17.17
N GLY A 27 -28.30 16.10 18.47
CA GLY A 27 -29.36 16.29 19.46
C GLY A 27 -30.39 15.18 19.52
N GLU A 28 -30.16 14.05 18.85
CA GLU A 28 -31.05 12.88 18.84
C GLU A 28 -30.91 12.02 20.10
N LEU A 29 -29.80 12.14 20.82
CA LEU A 29 -29.52 11.49 22.10
C LEU A 29 -28.92 12.47 23.07
N GLU A 30 -29.26 12.32 24.35
CA GLU A 30 -28.70 13.13 25.45
C GLU A 30 -27.23 12.73 25.75
N ALA A 31 -26.92 11.43 25.67
CA ALA A 31 -25.59 10.89 25.92
C ALA A 31 -25.36 9.59 25.10
N ASN A 32 -24.11 9.23 24.88
CA ASN A 32 -23.77 7.97 24.25
C ASN A 32 -23.90 6.80 25.25
N PRO A 33 -24.90 5.91 25.09
CA PRO A 33 -25.11 4.80 26.03
C PRO A 33 -23.98 3.75 25.98
N TRP A 34 -23.09 3.82 25.00
CA TRP A 34 -21.97 2.89 24.86
C TRP A 34 -20.62 3.47 25.27
N GLU A 35 -20.57 4.67 25.79
CA GLU A 35 -19.33 5.34 26.17
C GLU A 35 -18.48 4.51 27.16
N ALA A 36 -19.13 3.82 28.11
CA ALA A 36 -18.46 2.97 29.07
C ALA A 36 -18.13 1.56 28.58
N LEU A 37 -18.64 1.15 27.41
CA LEU A 37 -18.41 -0.21 26.92
C LEU A 37 -16.97 -0.39 26.44
N LYS A 38 -16.30 -1.39 26.98
CA LYS A 38 -14.93 -1.78 26.59
C LYS A 38 -14.89 -3.27 26.26
N VAL A 39 -14.14 -3.63 25.21
CA VAL A 39 -13.81 -5.04 24.98
C VAL A 39 -12.84 -5.48 26.07
N LYS A 40 -13.24 -6.50 26.85
CA LYS A 40 -12.47 -6.97 28.02
C LYS A 40 -11.09 -7.46 27.66
N ASP A 41 -10.95 -8.19 26.58
CA ASP A 41 -9.68 -8.77 26.17
C ASP A 41 -9.29 -8.20 24.81
N ARG A 42 -8.51 -7.11 24.78
CA ARG A 42 -7.88 -6.65 23.55
C ARG A 42 -6.79 -7.64 23.20
N PRO A 43 -6.94 -8.45 22.13
CA PRO A 43 -5.85 -9.31 21.73
C PRO A 43 -4.67 -8.44 21.32
N GLU A 44 -3.49 -8.92 21.66
CA GLU A 44 -2.26 -8.36 21.15
C GLU A 44 -2.31 -8.37 19.61
N VAL A 45 -2.25 -7.19 19.02
CA VAL A 45 -2.26 -7.08 17.55
C VAL A 45 -0.87 -7.43 17.06
N HIS A 46 -0.68 -8.65 16.61
CA HIS A 46 0.54 -9.02 15.90
C HIS A 46 0.50 -8.43 14.49
N PRO A 47 1.25 -7.37 14.19
CA PRO A 47 1.29 -6.82 12.85
C PRO A 47 1.90 -7.85 11.89
N HIS A 48 1.33 -8.00 10.71
CA HIS A 48 1.94 -8.83 9.67
C HIS A 48 3.40 -8.45 9.46
N GLY A 49 4.26 -9.46 9.24
CA GLY A 49 5.70 -9.27 9.09
C GLY A 49 6.11 -8.46 7.85
N VAL A 50 7.35 -8.01 7.86
CA VAL A 50 8.07 -7.57 6.65
C VAL A 50 8.53 -8.83 5.92
N LEU A 51 8.51 -8.83 4.58
CA LEU A 51 9.10 -9.91 3.80
C LEU A 51 10.61 -9.91 3.95
N THR A 52 11.21 -11.10 4.06
CA THR A 52 12.65 -11.30 3.84
C THR A 52 12.93 -11.40 2.35
N ASP A 53 14.19 -11.27 1.95
CA ASP A 53 14.60 -11.40 0.56
C ASP A 53 14.36 -12.84 0.03
N GLU A 54 14.53 -13.85 0.86
CA GLU A 54 14.20 -15.25 0.57
C GLU A 54 12.69 -15.42 0.31
N GLN A 55 11.84 -14.80 1.14
CA GLN A 55 10.39 -14.83 0.94
C GLN A 55 9.97 -14.11 -0.36
N VAL A 56 10.65 -13.03 -0.73
CA VAL A 56 10.43 -12.37 -2.02
C VAL A 56 10.82 -13.31 -3.17
N SER A 57 11.97 -13.99 -3.07
CA SER A 57 12.39 -14.98 -4.07
C SER A 57 11.36 -16.10 -4.24
N VAL A 58 10.81 -16.63 -3.14
CA VAL A 58 9.73 -17.64 -3.16
C VAL A 58 8.48 -17.10 -3.87
N LEU A 59 8.04 -15.89 -3.55
CA LEU A 59 6.88 -15.26 -4.18
C LEU A 59 7.06 -15.07 -5.70
N LEU A 60 8.23 -14.65 -6.13
CA LEU A 60 8.53 -14.43 -7.55
C LEU A 60 8.70 -15.76 -8.31
N ALA A 61 9.33 -16.77 -7.68
CA ALA A 61 9.51 -18.10 -8.24
C ALA A 61 8.18 -18.85 -8.42
N ALA A 62 7.17 -18.60 -7.60
CA ALA A 62 5.84 -19.20 -7.68
C ALA A 62 5.13 -18.93 -9.02
N LYS A 63 5.51 -17.86 -9.75
CA LYS A 63 5.00 -17.47 -11.08
C LYS A 63 3.47 -17.52 -11.19
N ASP A 64 2.77 -17.09 -10.13
CA ASP A 64 1.32 -17.03 -10.15
C ASP A 64 0.88 -16.03 -11.22
N ARG A 65 0.28 -16.55 -12.29
CA ARG A 65 -0.08 -15.76 -13.49
C ARG A 65 -0.98 -14.55 -13.20
N VAL A 66 -1.78 -14.63 -12.14
CA VAL A 66 -2.70 -13.55 -11.77
C VAL A 66 -2.02 -12.51 -10.90
N LEU A 67 -1.17 -12.96 -9.97
CA LEU A 67 -0.62 -12.12 -8.90
C LEU A 67 0.77 -11.58 -9.22
N HIS A 68 1.55 -12.26 -10.09
CA HIS A 68 2.97 -11.97 -10.33
C HIS A 68 3.24 -10.49 -10.67
N SER A 69 2.52 -9.96 -11.65
CA SER A 69 2.68 -8.55 -12.03
C SER A 69 2.31 -7.60 -10.89
N ALA A 70 1.24 -7.89 -10.14
CA ALA A 70 0.86 -7.08 -8.99
C ALA A 70 1.89 -7.14 -7.84
N LEU A 71 2.54 -8.30 -7.65
CA LEU A 71 3.66 -8.43 -6.70
C LEU A 71 4.82 -7.53 -7.09
N LEU A 72 5.23 -7.54 -8.37
CA LEU A 72 6.29 -6.66 -8.88
C LEU A 72 5.95 -5.17 -8.63
N PHE A 73 4.70 -4.75 -8.92
CA PHE A 73 4.28 -3.39 -8.61
C PHE A 73 4.35 -3.09 -7.11
N GLY A 74 3.88 -3.99 -6.26
CA GLY A 74 3.95 -3.82 -4.81
C GLY A 74 5.38 -3.71 -4.27
N LEU A 75 6.29 -4.55 -4.78
CA LEU A 75 7.70 -4.61 -4.36
C LEU A 75 8.52 -3.41 -4.88
N LEU A 76 8.26 -2.93 -6.09
CA LEU A 76 9.09 -1.91 -6.75
C LEU A 76 8.52 -0.48 -6.65
N THR A 77 7.31 -0.30 -6.12
CA THR A 77 6.68 1.02 -5.97
C THR A 77 6.12 1.27 -4.57
N GLY A 78 6.03 0.24 -3.76
CA GLY A 78 5.37 0.32 -2.46
C GLY A 78 3.88 0.63 -2.51
N MET A 79 3.19 0.47 -3.66
CA MET A 79 1.76 0.73 -3.81
C MET A 79 0.89 -0.23 -2.99
N ARG A 80 -0.29 0.25 -2.59
CA ARG A 80 -1.32 -0.59 -1.95
C ARG A 80 -2.05 -1.45 -2.99
N SER A 81 -2.56 -2.60 -2.59
CA SER A 81 -3.33 -3.49 -3.49
C SER A 81 -4.47 -2.76 -4.21
N GLY A 82 -5.22 -1.89 -3.53
CA GLY A 82 -6.28 -1.10 -4.15
C GLY A 82 -5.77 -0.08 -5.17
N GLU A 83 -4.59 0.50 -4.95
CA GLU A 83 -3.95 1.40 -5.90
C GLU A 83 -3.53 0.63 -7.15
N ILE A 84 -2.91 -0.55 -6.99
CA ILE A 84 -2.50 -1.42 -8.11
C ILE A 84 -3.72 -1.92 -8.90
N CYS A 85 -4.73 -2.46 -8.22
CA CYS A 85 -5.94 -2.96 -8.89
C CYS A 85 -6.70 -1.88 -9.67
N GLY A 86 -6.57 -0.62 -9.26
CA GLY A 86 -7.22 0.52 -9.90
C GLY A 86 -6.34 1.27 -10.90
N LEU A 87 -5.17 0.73 -11.27
CA LEU A 87 -4.31 1.35 -12.28
C LEU A 87 -4.93 1.32 -13.67
N MET A 88 -4.87 2.46 -14.33
CA MET A 88 -5.25 2.66 -15.73
C MET A 88 -3.99 2.91 -16.56
N ALA A 89 -4.03 2.57 -17.85
CA ALA A 89 -2.93 2.87 -18.76
C ALA A 89 -2.65 4.39 -18.84
N GLU A 90 -3.70 5.20 -18.71
CA GLU A 90 -3.65 6.66 -18.71
C GLU A 90 -3.00 7.25 -17.44
N ASP A 91 -2.87 6.46 -16.37
CA ASP A 91 -2.11 6.86 -15.18
C ASP A 91 -0.59 6.87 -15.44
N VAL A 92 -0.13 6.23 -16.53
CA VAL A 92 1.29 6.14 -16.90
C VAL A 92 1.66 7.30 -17.82
N THR A 93 2.64 8.11 -17.42
CA THR A 93 3.11 9.28 -18.17
C THR A 93 4.61 9.20 -18.37
N ALA A 94 5.09 9.60 -19.56
CA ALA A 94 6.52 9.72 -19.84
C ALA A 94 7.02 11.11 -19.40
N LYS A 95 8.19 11.16 -18.75
CA LYS A 95 8.85 12.40 -18.31
C LYS A 95 10.25 12.53 -18.94
N GLY A 96 10.30 12.54 -20.26
CA GLY A 96 11.53 12.71 -21.03
C GLY A 96 12.58 11.64 -20.65
N ASN A 97 13.78 12.10 -20.34
CA ASN A 97 14.92 11.23 -19.95
C ASN A 97 14.75 10.57 -18.57
N LEU A 98 13.76 10.97 -17.79
CA LEU A 98 13.46 10.33 -16.50
C LEU A 98 12.60 9.07 -16.63
N GLY A 99 12.22 8.66 -17.87
CA GLY A 99 11.39 7.49 -18.11
C GLY A 99 9.93 7.68 -17.72
N ARG A 100 9.24 6.58 -17.41
CA ARG A 100 7.80 6.59 -17.11
C ARG A 100 7.52 6.68 -15.61
N PHE A 101 6.42 7.38 -15.29
CA PHE A 101 5.89 7.58 -13.94
C PHE A 101 4.44 7.12 -13.88
N ILE A 102 4.01 6.65 -12.72
CA ILE A 102 2.60 6.41 -12.42
C ILE A 102 2.08 7.57 -11.59
N SER A 103 1.01 8.20 -12.07
CA SER A 103 0.22 9.18 -11.32
C SER A 103 -0.85 8.47 -10.49
N ILE A 104 -0.68 8.45 -9.18
CA ILE A 104 -1.63 7.85 -8.24
C ILE A 104 -2.55 8.96 -7.74
N LYS A 105 -3.71 9.07 -8.37
CA LYS A 105 -4.79 10.03 -8.05
C LYS A 105 -6.15 9.32 -8.16
N PRO A 106 -7.24 9.89 -7.63
CA PRO A 106 -8.58 9.34 -7.87
C PRO A 106 -8.85 9.22 -9.36
N ASN A 107 -9.50 8.12 -9.77
CA ASN A 107 -9.96 7.90 -11.13
C ASN A 107 -11.32 7.17 -11.12
N ALA A 108 -11.85 6.78 -12.28
CA ALA A 108 -13.17 6.14 -12.40
C ALA A 108 -13.33 4.85 -11.59
N VAL A 109 -12.22 4.18 -11.25
CA VAL A 109 -12.22 2.86 -10.58
C VAL A 109 -11.42 2.84 -9.28
N ARG A 110 -10.75 3.93 -8.94
CA ARG A 110 -9.88 4.04 -7.76
C ARG A 110 -10.23 5.26 -6.93
N LEU A 111 -10.66 5.01 -5.70
CA LEU A 111 -10.73 6.03 -4.66
C LEU A 111 -9.45 5.99 -3.80
N LEU A 112 -8.96 7.14 -3.39
CA LEU A 112 -7.84 7.23 -2.46
C LEU A 112 -8.35 7.46 -1.04
N LYS A 113 -7.64 6.89 -0.05
CA LYS A 113 -7.99 7.01 1.36
C LYS A 113 -7.86 8.45 1.89
N SER A 114 -6.97 9.25 1.29
CA SER A 114 -6.73 10.65 1.66
C SER A 114 -6.04 11.39 0.51
N LYS A 115 -6.13 12.72 0.52
CA LYS A 115 -5.42 13.58 -0.45
C LYS A 115 -3.89 13.38 -0.41
N ALA A 116 -3.33 13.09 0.75
CA ALA A 116 -1.90 12.78 0.90
C ALA A 116 -1.44 11.50 0.18
N ALA A 117 -2.39 10.66 -0.23
CA ALA A 117 -2.07 9.48 -1.05
C ALA A 117 -1.82 9.81 -2.52
N GLU A 118 -2.21 11.02 -2.98
CA GLU A 118 -1.93 11.50 -4.33
C GLU A 118 -0.42 11.73 -4.49
N ARG A 119 0.15 11.10 -5.50
CA ARG A 119 1.58 11.15 -5.76
C ARG A 119 1.94 10.61 -7.13
N GLU A 120 3.16 10.90 -7.55
CA GLU A 120 3.77 10.29 -8.72
C GLU A 120 4.95 9.41 -8.29
N VAL A 121 4.99 8.19 -8.80
CA VAL A 121 6.02 7.20 -8.53
C VAL A 121 6.68 6.80 -9.85
N PRO A 122 8.00 6.91 -9.99
CA PRO A 122 8.68 6.42 -11.19
C PRO A 122 8.57 4.91 -11.30
N LEU A 123 8.52 4.41 -12.52
CA LEU A 123 8.53 2.97 -12.79
C LEU A 123 9.97 2.47 -12.85
N HIS A 124 10.27 1.47 -12.05
CA HIS A 124 11.52 0.71 -12.16
C HIS A 124 11.63 0.06 -13.55
N GLY A 125 12.83 -0.10 -14.10
CA GLY A 125 13.05 -0.67 -15.43
C GLY A 125 12.36 -2.02 -15.65
N VAL A 126 12.29 -2.88 -14.65
CA VAL A 126 11.51 -4.14 -14.69
C VAL A 126 10.02 -3.90 -14.96
N LEU A 127 9.43 -2.86 -14.36
CA LEU A 127 8.02 -2.53 -14.57
C LEU A 127 7.79 -1.87 -15.93
N GLU A 128 8.74 -1.09 -16.42
CA GLU A 128 8.70 -0.52 -17.76
C GLU A 128 8.66 -1.64 -18.82
N GLN A 129 9.54 -2.63 -18.69
CA GLN A 129 9.52 -3.81 -19.54
C GLN A 129 8.21 -4.59 -19.45
N LEU A 130 7.66 -4.76 -18.24
CA LEU A 130 6.38 -5.44 -18.04
C LEU A 130 5.22 -4.71 -18.74
N LEU A 131 5.19 -3.38 -18.69
CA LEU A 131 4.20 -2.56 -19.41
C LEU A 131 4.28 -2.77 -20.93
N ASP A 132 5.50 -2.84 -21.48
CA ASP A 132 5.68 -2.97 -22.92
C ASP A 132 5.32 -4.36 -23.46
N THR A 133 5.49 -5.40 -22.63
CA THR A 133 5.41 -6.80 -23.06
C THR A 133 4.14 -7.54 -22.63
N ALA A 134 3.55 -7.18 -21.48
CA ALA A 134 2.55 -8.02 -20.84
C ALA A 134 1.28 -7.31 -20.35
N LEU A 135 1.26 -5.97 -20.25
CA LEU A 135 0.11 -5.24 -19.72
C LEU A 135 -0.67 -4.50 -20.82
N PRO A 136 -1.99 -4.28 -20.62
CA PRO A 136 -2.82 -3.53 -21.56
C PRO A 136 -2.31 -2.10 -21.78
N ARG A 137 -2.41 -1.63 -23.03
CA ARG A 137 -1.99 -0.26 -23.42
C ARG A 137 -3.13 0.76 -23.29
N ALA A 138 -4.34 0.33 -22.96
CA ALA A 138 -5.50 1.19 -22.74
C ALA A 138 -6.41 0.60 -21.67
N GLY A 139 -7.13 1.44 -20.96
CA GLY A 139 -8.02 1.05 -19.88
C GLY A 139 -7.28 0.50 -18.65
N ARG A 140 -7.87 -0.44 -17.94
CA ARG A 140 -7.28 -0.99 -16.72
C ARG A 140 -6.05 -1.84 -17.02
N LEU A 141 -4.92 -1.57 -16.33
CA LEU A 141 -3.71 -2.40 -16.43
C LEU A 141 -3.94 -3.82 -15.87
N PHE A 142 -4.83 -3.95 -14.90
CA PHE A 142 -5.18 -5.23 -14.26
C PHE A 142 -6.69 -5.48 -14.35
N PRO A 143 -7.26 -5.75 -15.56
CA PRO A 143 -8.71 -5.81 -15.76
C PRO A 143 -9.40 -6.92 -14.97
N TYR A 144 -8.69 -8.01 -14.69
CA TYR A 144 -9.23 -9.19 -13.99
C TYR A 144 -8.83 -9.25 -12.50
N LEU A 145 -8.10 -8.25 -12.00
CA LEU A 145 -7.60 -8.22 -10.63
C LEU A 145 -8.47 -7.33 -9.75
N THR A 146 -8.88 -7.84 -8.61
CA THR A 146 -9.56 -7.11 -7.54
C THR A 146 -8.78 -7.29 -6.25
N VAL A 147 -9.01 -6.40 -5.27
CA VAL A 147 -8.37 -6.51 -3.95
C VAL A 147 -8.68 -7.87 -3.30
N ASP A 148 -9.92 -8.34 -3.41
CA ASP A 148 -10.31 -9.65 -2.89
C ASP A 148 -9.53 -10.80 -3.55
N LYS A 149 -9.37 -10.76 -4.88
CA LYS A 149 -8.55 -11.75 -5.61
C LYS A 149 -7.08 -11.70 -5.17
N VAL A 150 -6.51 -10.51 -4.98
CA VAL A 150 -5.14 -10.34 -4.47
C VAL A 150 -5.00 -11.02 -3.12
N VAL A 151 -5.92 -10.74 -2.18
CA VAL A 151 -5.90 -11.33 -0.83
C VAL A 151 -6.03 -12.86 -0.89
N LYS A 152 -6.99 -13.37 -1.66
CA LYS A 152 -7.24 -14.82 -1.78
C LYS A 152 -6.07 -15.55 -2.45
N ARG A 153 -5.51 -14.99 -3.53
CA ARG A 153 -4.35 -15.60 -4.22
C ARG A 153 -3.10 -15.57 -3.35
N TYR A 154 -2.83 -14.47 -2.64
CA TYR A 154 -1.72 -14.43 -1.69
C TYR A 154 -1.90 -15.43 -0.54
N ALA A 155 -3.10 -15.55 0.00
CA ALA A 155 -3.41 -16.56 1.03
C ALA A 155 -3.24 -17.99 0.50
N TYR A 156 -3.53 -18.24 -0.77
CA TYR A 156 -3.27 -19.52 -1.43
C TYR A 156 -1.76 -19.80 -1.52
N LEU A 157 -0.95 -18.85 -2.01
CA LEU A 157 0.52 -19.00 -2.05
C LEU A 157 1.09 -19.26 -0.66
N ARG A 158 0.63 -18.56 0.37
CA ARG A 158 1.05 -18.75 1.76
C ARG A 158 0.73 -20.17 2.29
N ARG A 159 -0.32 -20.82 1.78
CA ARG A 159 -0.62 -22.25 2.14
C ARG A 159 0.31 -23.22 1.45
N LEU A 160 0.75 -22.92 0.24
CA LEU A 160 1.69 -23.75 -0.52
C LEU A 160 3.14 -23.57 -0.05
N HIS A 161 3.47 -22.40 0.49
CA HIS A 161 4.80 -22.00 0.89
C HIS A 161 4.79 -21.58 2.37
N PRO A 162 5.07 -22.50 3.32
CA PRO A 162 5.08 -22.20 4.75
C PRO A 162 6.04 -21.06 5.13
N GLU A 163 7.08 -20.83 4.35
CA GLU A 163 8.05 -19.74 4.52
C GLU A 163 7.37 -18.36 4.51
N LEU A 164 6.20 -18.24 3.85
CA LEU A 164 5.42 -17.00 3.78
C LEU A 164 4.52 -16.76 4.99
N HIS A 165 4.56 -17.64 6.01
CA HIS A 165 3.73 -17.47 7.21
C HIS A 165 3.95 -16.07 7.84
N GLY A 166 2.90 -15.51 8.44
CA GLY A 166 2.95 -14.18 9.06
C GLY A 166 2.93 -13.01 8.07
N THR A 167 2.98 -13.28 6.75
CA THR A 167 2.99 -12.22 5.72
C THR A 167 1.64 -12.12 5.00
N VAL A 168 1.41 -11.00 4.34
CA VAL A 168 0.25 -10.71 3.48
C VAL A 168 0.71 -9.90 2.28
N PHE A 169 -0.15 -9.69 1.29
CA PHE A 169 0.22 -8.86 0.12
C PHE A 169 0.77 -7.47 0.53
N HIS A 170 0.22 -6.85 1.57
CA HIS A 170 0.72 -5.56 2.08
C HIS A 170 2.17 -5.62 2.60
N SER A 171 2.70 -6.82 2.87
CA SER A 171 4.11 -7.01 3.23
C SER A 171 5.07 -6.65 2.10
N THR A 172 4.63 -6.64 0.82
CA THR A 172 5.43 -6.14 -0.31
C THR A 172 5.77 -4.66 -0.14
N ARG A 173 4.80 -3.86 0.29
CA ARG A 173 5.01 -2.44 0.59
C ARG A 173 5.92 -2.23 1.79
N LYS A 174 5.81 -3.08 2.81
CA LYS A 174 6.73 -3.03 3.96
C LYS A 174 8.15 -3.35 3.53
N TRP A 175 8.32 -4.34 2.66
CA TRP A 175 9.62 -4.69 2.09
C TRP A 175 10.21 -3.51 1.29
N PHE A 176 9.44 -2.86 0.40
CA PHE A 176 9.88 -1.66 -0.32
C PHE A 176 10.39 -0.56 0.63
N ILE A 177 9.62 -0.25 1.68
CA ILE A 177 10.00 0.75 2.69
C ILE A 177 11.32 0.34 3.38
N THR A 178 11.46 -0.95 3.73
CA THR A 178 12.68 -1.48 4.35
C THR A 178 13.87 -1.41 3.40
N GLN A 179 13.69 -1.66 2.09
CA GLN A 179 14.79 -1.48 1.12
C GLN A 179 15.22 -0.01 1.02
N CYS A 180 14.27 0.93 1.01
CA CYS A 180 14.60 2.36 1.08
C CYS A 180 15.41 2.70 2.34
N GLU A 181 14.99 2.20 3.49
CA GLU A 181 15.70 2.41 4.77
C GLU A 181 17.13 1.83 4.73
N ARG A 182 17.28 0.57 4.28
CA ARG A 182 18.57 -0.12 4.16
C ARG A 182 19.55 0.56 3.20
N THR A 183 19.04 1.24 2.19
CA THR A 183 19.85 2.01 1.21
C THR A 183 20.07 3.45 1.64
N GLY A 184 19.70 3.83 2.87
CA GLY A 184 19.94 5.15 3.43
C GLY A 184 19.02 6.25 2.90
N VAL A 185 17.89 5.90 2.28
CA VAL A 185 16.90 6.88 1.80
C VAL A 185 16.24 7.56 3.00
N PRO A 186 16.23 8.90 3.08
CA PRO A 186 15.57 9.62 4.16
C PRO A 186 14.09 9.27 4.28
N GLU A 187 13.57 9.15 5.51
CA GLU A 187 12.19 8.76 5.81
C GLU A 187 11.15 9.59 5.03
N HIS A 188 11.34 10.90 4.95
CA HIS A 188 10.40 11.78 4.26
C HIS A 188 10.38 11.57 2.73
N PHE A 189 11.49 11.09 2.13
CA PHE A 189 11.53 10.69 0.72
C PHE A 189 10.74 9.40 0.50
N THR A 190 10.97 8.40 1.34
CA THR A 190 10.21 7.16 1.35
C THR A 190 8.72 7.43 1.57
N ALA A 191 8.37 8.28 2.53
CA ALA A 191 6.99 8.65 2.81
C ALA A 191 6.31 9.32 1.60
N SER A 192 7.03 10.16 0.86
CA SER A 192 6.54 10.79 -0.40
C SER A 192 6.24 9.73 -1.47
N LEU A 193 7.14 8.75 -1.66
CA LEU A 193 6.94 7.67 -2.64
C LEU A 193 5.76 6.76 -2.29
N VAL A 194 5.59 6.44 -1.01
CA VAL A 194 4.51 5.54 -0.60
C VAL A 194 3.20 6.26 -0.24
N GLY A 195 3.14 7.59 -0.23
CA GLY A 195 1.94 8.36 0.13
C GLY A 195 1.55 8.13 1.60
N HIS A 196 2.51 8.23 2.49
CA HIS A 196 2.27 8.41 3.91
C HIS A 196 2.26 9.90 4.23
N HIS A 197 1.44 10.31 5.21
CA HIS A 197 1.72 11.55 5.91
C HIS A 197 3.07 11.36 6.57
N SER A 198 4.13 11.90 5.97
CA SER A 198 5.38 11.94 6.69
C SER A 198 5.17 12.81 7.91
N ALA A 199 5.73 12.39 9.00
CA ALA A 199 6.07 13.30 10.07
C ALA A 199 7.16 14.30 9.59
N ARG A 200 6.92 15.00 8.46
CA ARG A 200 7.63 16.24 8.10
C ARG A 200 7.56 17.26 9.24
N SER A 201 7.11 16.84 10.38
CA SER A 201 6.54 17.68 11.41
C SER A 201 7.37 17.88 12.67
N ALA A 202 8.59 17.40 12.75
CA ALA A 202 9.49 18.01 13.73
C ALA A 202 9.82 19.46 13.35
N ASN A 203 9.74 19.82 12.05
CA ASN A 203 9.93 21.17 11.54
C ASN A 203 8.94 21.50 10.42
N LYS A 204 7.66 21.67 10.77
CA LYS A 204 6.58 22.05 9.84
C LYS A 204 6.87 23.30 9.02
N LEU A 205 7.64 24.24 9.57
CA LEU A 205 8.04 25.48 8.90
C LEU A 205 9.02 25.23 7.75
N THR A 206 10.12 24.52 7.98
CA THR A 206 11.18 24.38 6.98
C THR A 206 10.78 23.48 5.82
N TYR A 207 10.23 22.29 6.10
CA TYR A 207 9.91 21.31 5.06
C TYR A 207 8.44 21.31 4.61
N GLY A 208 7.55 21.94 5.36
CA GLY A 208 6.13 22.06 5.02
C GLY A 208 5.78 23.28 4.18
N LEU A 209 6.41 24.43 4.46
CA LEU A 209 6.15 25.71 3.79
C LEU A 209 7.17 26.06 2.70
N TYR A 210 8.44 25.72 2.91
CA TYR A 210 9.52 26.16 2.03
C TYR A 210 10.12 25.08 1.12
N SER A 211 9.73 23.81 1.27
CA SER A 211 10.26 22.74 0.41
C SER A 211 9.25 22.33 -0.67
N ALA A 212 9.68 22.37 -1.92
CA ALA A 212 8.94 21.81 -3.06
C ALA A 212 8.80 20.26 -3.02
N GLY A 213 9.40 19.63 -2.00
CA GLY A 213 9.47 18.17 -1.89
C GLY A 213 10.66 17.56 -2.64
N ILE A 214 10.63 16.25 -2.81
CA ILE A 214 11.66 15.51 -3.53
C ILE A 214 11.43 15.63 -5.04
N SER A 215 12.51 15.85 -5.80
CA SER A 215 12.46 15.96 -7.25
C SER A 215 12.16 14.61 -7.92
N ASP A 216 11.67 14.65 -9.15
CA ASP A 216 11.40 13.42 -9.92
C ASP A 216 12.70 12.65 -10.22
N ALA A 217 13.83 13.32 -10.40
CA ALA A 217 15.14 12.70 -10.54
C ALA A 217 15.54 11.91 -9.28
N GLN A 218 15.36 12.50 -8.10
CA GLN A 218 15.63 11.81 -6.83
C GLN A 218 14.70 10.61 -6.61
N LYS A 219 13.40 10.75 -6.96
CA LYS A 219 12.48 9.60 -6.91
C LYS A 219 12.92 8.47 -7.84
N ARG A 220 13.37 8.81 -9.05
CA ARG A 220 13.88 7.85 -10.03
C ARG A 220 15.09 7.10 -9.48
N GLU A 221 16.08 7.81 -8.95
CA GLU A 221 17.28 7.22 -8.37
C GLU A 221 16.94 6.24 -7.25
N ILE A 222 16.03 6.62 -6.35
CA ILE A 222 15.59 5.75 -5.26
C ILE A 222 14.94 4.47 -5.79
N VAL A 223 14.00 4.59 -6.72
CA VAL A 223 13.26 3.42 -7.24
C VAL A 223 14.17 2.50 -8.05
N GLU A 224 15.05 3.04 -8.88
CA GLU A 224 16.06 2.26 -9.62
C GLU A 224 17.11 1.62 -8.69
N GLY A 225 17.31 2.17 -7.51
CA GLY A 225 18.17 1.59 -6.48
C GLY A 225 17.64 0.32 -5.81
N ILE A 226 16.32 0.06 -5.92
CA ILE A 226 15.71 -1.15 -5.35
C ILE A 226 16.17 -2.38 -6.15
N ARG A 227 16.69 -3.38 -5.48
CA ARG A 227 17.12 -4.64 -6.10
C ARG A 227 16.22 -5.77 -5.67
N LEU A 228 15.59 -6.43 -6.64
CA LEU A 228 14.89 -7.68 -6.36
C LEU A 228 15.94 -8.76 -6.06
N PRO A 229 15.70 -9.63 -5.07
CA PRO A 229 16.61 -10.73 -4.81
C PRO A 229 16.64 -11.66 -6.03
N VAL A 230 17.86 -12.03 -6.44
CA VAL A 230 18.09 -12.98 -7.52
C VAL A 230 17.74 -14.36 -6.98
N GLY A 231 16.82 -15.05 -7.64
CA GLY A 231 16.51 -16.45 -7.34
C GLY A 231 17.52 -17.39 -7.99
#